data_368563187a1b77e2a683f88c2549fbca
#
_entry.id   368563187a1b77e2a683f88c2549fbca
#
_cell.length_a   1.000
_cell.length_b   1.000
_cell.length_c   1.000
_cell.angle_alpha   90.00
_cell.angle_beta   90.00
_cell.angle_gamma   90.00
#
_symmetry.space_group_name_H-M   'P 1'
#
loop_
_entity.id
_entity.type
_entity.pdbx_description
1 polymer ?
#
loop_
_entity_poly.entity_id
_entity_poly.type
_entity_poly.pdbx_seq_one_letter_code
_entity_poly.pdbx_strand_id
1 'polypeptide(L)'
;LPDRAFGKLLPFIYDDNITDINYSRELWVNDLNKGRYKIEGFTLDELFIQQFYTKISNLMNVQFNQNNPLLEAETENLRISILHDSVTNTGISISIRKTPAVRRISRESILESDYCPEVLDIFMENAIKAHCTVIVGGLPGVGKTEYVKYLTSYIPDYERVYTIEDNLELRYSSINPQKDCVEIKVSDNFGYADALKASKRQLPTWVLLAEARGEEVKYLLENISAGVHCITTIHLDDAGKIPDRLRNMGQSVYENDVYSFIDIGIQLQSVVKQGEKISRKITQIICLSRYEDRNEKTMIYEDGRILCRKLPPELMRKFKMAGIADPFKKSEN
;
A
#
# COMPACT_ATOMS: atom_id res chain seq x y z
N LEU A 1 -1.31 23.83 3.21
CA LEU A 1 -2.47 24.72 3.22
C LEU A 1 -2.80 25.07 4.67
N PRO A 2 -3.05 26.34 5.02
CA PRO A 2 -3.50 26.70 6.38
C PRO A 2 -4.94 26.18 6.59
N ASP A 3 -5.27 25.80 7.83
CA ASP A 3 -6.58 25.24 8.22
C ASP A 3 -7.77 26.05 7.72
N ARG A 4 -7.67 27.37 7.79
CA ARG A 4 -8.70 28.30 7.28
C ARG A 4 -9.03 28.12 5.79
N ALA A 5 -8.14 27.45 5.01
CA ALA A 5 -8.41 27.20 3.61
C ALA A 5 -9.49 26.13 3.40
N PHE A 6 -9.65 25.21 4.36
CA PHE A 6 -10.61 24.10 4.28
C PHE A 6 -12.02 24.49 4.74
N GLY A 7 -12.21 25.63 5.45
CA GLY A 7 -13.52 26.11 5.87
C GLY A 7 -14.40 25.03 6.47
N LYS A 8 -15.59 24.82 5.92
CA LYS A 8 -16.55 23.79 6.37
C LYS A 8 -16.04 22.35 6.20
N LEU A 9 -14.99 22.10 5.39
CA LEU A 9 -14.38 20.77 5.24
C LEU A 9 -13.44 20.42 6.39
N LEU A 10 -13.00 21.38 7.19
CA LEU A 10 -12.01 21.21 8.24
C LEU A 10 -12.35 20.10 9.28
N PRO A 11 -13.58 19.97 9.78
CA PRO A 11 -13.93 18.90 10.71
C PRO A 11 -13.66 17.50 10.14
N PHE A 12 -13.87 17.30 8.86
CA PHE A 12 -13.62 16.02 8.18
C PHE A 12 -12.13 15.77 7.94
N ILE A 13 -11.34 16.84 7.79
CA ILE A 13 -9.86 16.73 7.70
C ILE A 13 -9.29 16.26 9.04
N TYR A 14 -9.82 16.74 10.16
CA TYR A 14 -9.34 16.38 11.50
C TYR A 14 -9.90 15.06 12.04
N ASP A 15 -10.99 14.54 11.50
CA ASP A 15 -11.53 13.25 11.93
C ASP A 15 -10.64 12.10 11.43
N ASP A 16 -9.87 11.46 12.31
CA ASP A 16 -8.94 10.38 11.97
C ASP A 16 -9.59 9.14 11.37
N ASN A 17 -10.90 8.97 11.56
CA ASN A 17 -11.64 7.88 10.92
C ASN A 17 -11.95 8.17 9.46
N ILE A 18 -12.00 9.41 9.03
CA ILE A 18 -12.29 9.78 7.64
C ILE A 18 -10.99 9.68 6.83
N THR A 19 -11.03 8.92 5.75
CA THR A 19 -9.90 8.72 4.82
C THR A 19 -10.05 9.53 3.54
N ASP A 20 -11.27 9.67 3.04
CA ASP A 20 -11.54 10.40 1.80
C ASP A 20 -12.77 11.31 1.97
N ILE A 21 -12.71 12.48 1.38
CA ILE A 21 -13.75 13.51 1.36
C ILE A 21 -14.02 13.83 -0.09
N ASN A 22 -15.23 13.58 -0.56
CA ASN A 22 -15.62 13.79 -1.95
C ASN A 22 -16.84 14.72 -2.02
N TYR A 23 -16.68 15.83 -2.71
CA TYR A 23 -17.74 16.79 -2.93
C TYR A 23 -18.05 16.92 -4.43
N SER A 24 -19.32 16.73 -4.77
CA SER A 24 -19.91 17.00 -6.09
C SER A 24 -21.39 17.20 -5.89
N ARG A 25 -21.85 18.46 -5.71
CA ARG A 25 -23.17 18.87 -5.22
C ARG A 25 -23.44 18.48 -3.77
N GLU A 26 -23.07 17.28 -3.36
CA GLU A 26 -23.25 16.70 -2.03
C GLU A 26 -21.89 16.23 -1.49
N LEU A 27 -21.77 16.20 -0.16
CA LEU A 27 -20.56 15.71 0.49
C LEU A 27 -20.70 14.23 0.84
N TRP A 28 -19.78 13.45 0.34
CA TRP A 28 -19.60 12.04 0.69
C TRP A 28 -18.25 11.85 1.37
N VAL A 29 -18.22 11.02 2.39
CA VAL A 29 -16.97 10.65 3.08
C VAL A 29 -16.78 9.14 3.07
N ASN A 30 -15.52 8.70 3.07
CA ASN A 30 -15.17 7.33 3.38
C ASN A 30 -14.63 7.29 4.81
N ASP A 31 -15.25 6.50 5.65
CA ASP A 31 -14.90 6.29 7.05
C ASP A 31 -14.34 4.89 7.24
N LEU A 32 -13.29 4.76 8.06
CA LEU A 32 -12.61 3.49 8.33
C LEU A 32 -13.52 2.41 8.93
N ASN A 33 -14.54 2.84 9.68
CA ASN A 33 -15.45 1.95 10.41
C ASN A 33 -16.81 1.79 9.72
N LYS A 34 -17.34 2.91 9.16
CA LYS A 34 -18.71 2.97 8.63
C LYS A 34 -18.77 2.81 7.11
N GLY A 35 -17.60 2.91 6.42
CA GLY A 35 -17.56 2.91 4.97
C GLY A 35 -17.96 4.26 4.36
N ARG A 36 -18.52 4.22 3.17
CA ARG A 36 -18.93 5.41 2.43
C ARG A 36 -20.34 5.84 2.81
N TYR A 37 -20.50 7.09 3.21
CA TYR A 37 -21.83 7.68 3.47
C TYR A 37 -21.88 9.17 3.12
N LYS A 38 -23.11 9.66 2.94
CA LYS A 38 -23.40 11.06 2.67
C LYS A 38 -23.53 11.85 3.96
N ILE A 39 -23.02 13.08 3.95
CA ILE A 39 -23.26 14.05 5.02
C ILE A 39 -24.51 14.83 4.65
N GLU A 40 -25.60 14.58 5.37
CA GLU A 40 -26.90 15.22 5.11
C GLU A 40 -26.86 16.73 5.41
N GLY A 41 -27.51 17.51 4.54
CA GLY A 41 -27.62 18.96 4.69
C GLY A 41 -26.33 19.76 4.50
N PHE A 42 -25.25 19.13 4.04
CA PHE A 42 -23.99 19.80 3.82
C PHE A 42 -23.91 20.38 2.40
N THR A 43 -23.60 21.66 2.32
CA THR A 43 -23.35 22.36 1.05
C THR A 43 -22.15 23.29 1.18
N LEU A 44 -21.39 23.41 0.11
CA LEU A 44 -20.37 24.45 -0.08
C LEU A 44 -20.97 25.55 -0.95
N ASP A 45 -20.75 26.80 -0.56
CA ASP A 45 -21.12 27.93 -1.41
C ASP A 45 -20.10 28.13 -2.56
N GLU A 46 -20.55 28.69 -3.67
CA GLU A 46 -19.74 28.86 -4.87
C GLU A 46 -18.50 29.73 -4.61
N LEU A 47 -18.62 30.76 -3.77
CA LEU A 47 -17.50 31.63 -3.40
C LEU A 47 -16.41 30.85 -2.66
N PHE A 48 -16.81 30.00 -1.72
CA PHE A 48 -15.86 29.11 -1.01
C PHE A 48 -15.14 28.18 -2.00
N ILE A 49 -15.90 27.51 -2.88
CA ILE A 49 -15.33 26.60 -3.89
C ILE A 49 -14.30 27.32 -4.76
N GLN A 50 -14.67 28.51 -5.25
CA GLN A 50 -13.78 29.35 -6.08
C GLN A 50 -12.51 29.75 -5.32
N GLN A 51 -12.63 30.19 -4.08
CA GLN A 51 -11.49 30.55 -3.25
C GLN A 51 -10.60 29.34 -2.94
N PHE A 52 -11.21 28.17 -2.74
CA PHE A 52 -10.51 26.93 -2.43
C PHE A 52 -9.62 26.50 -3.59
N TYR A 53 -10.19 26.32 -4.79
CA TYR A 53 -9.37 25.91 -5.95
C TYR A 53 -8.38 26.99 -6.38
N THR A 54 -8.70 28.27 -6.25
CA THR A 54 -7.77 29.37 -6.57
C THR A 54 -6.54 29.33 -5.64
N LYS A 55 -6.73 29.08 -4.34
CA LYS A 55 -5.61 28.95 -3.39
C LYS A 55 -4.71 27.76 -3.75
N ILE A 56 -5.32 26.62 -4.10
CA ILE A 56 -4.55 25.43 -4.50
C ILE A 56 -3.82 25.66 -5.81
N SER A 57 -4.49 26.20 -6.82
CA SER A 57 -3.91 26.55 -8.13
C SER A 57 -2.69 27.46 -7.97
N ASN A 58 -2.82 28.52 -7.14
CA ASN A 58 -1.70 29.43 -6.85
C ASN A 58 -0.56 28.72 -6.10
N LEU A 59 -0.87 27.84 -5.13
CA LEU A 59 0.14 27.07 -4.40
C LEU A 59 0.93 26.17 -5.32
N MET A 60 0.25 25.52 -6.27
CA MET A 60 0.86 24.59 -7.23
C MET A 60 1.47 25.34 -8.44
N ASN A 61 1.27 26.65 -8.55
CA ASN A 61 1.68 27.46 -9.70
C ASN A 61 1.18 26.88 -11.04
N VAL A 62 -0.09 26.43 -11.06
CA VAL A 62 -0.74 25.89 -12.24
C VAL A 62 -2.01 26.68 -12.57
N GLN A 63 -2.38 26.72 -13.84
CA GLN A 63 -3.65 27.28 -14.24
C GLN A 63 -4.75 26.25 -14.12
N PHE A 64 -5.88 26.64 -13.52
CA PHE A 64 -7.08 25.82 -13.44
C PHE A 64 -8.26 26.55 -14.06
N ASN A 65 -8.73 26.05 -15.20
CA ASN A 65 -9.81 26.62 -16.00
C ASN A 65 -10.33 25.57 -17.00
N GLN A 66 -11.25 25.96 -17.88
CA GLN A 66 -11.81 25.05 -18.89
C GLN A 66 -10.78 24.41 -19.85
N ASN A 67 -9.62 25.05 -20.07
CA ASN A 67 -8.56 24.51 -20.93
C ASN A 67 -7.61 23.58 -20.14
N ASN A 68 -7.54 23.77 -18.83
CA ASN A 68 -6.78 22.95 -17.88
C ASN A 68 -7.73 22.51 -16.76
N PRO A 69 -8.62 21.54 -17.03
CA PRO A 69 -9.75 21.23 -16.16
C PRO A 69 -9.43 20.31 -14.99
N LEU A 70 -8.20 19.84 -14.86
CA LEU A 70 -7.72 18.99 -13.75
C LEU A 70 -6.71 19.78 -12.92
N LEU A 71 -6.97 19.87 -11.60
CA LEU A 71 -6.06 20.43 -10.63
C LEU A 71 -5.71 19.35 -9.60
N GLU A 72 -4.44 18.97 -9.57
CA GLU A 72 -3.91 18.05 -8.57
C GLU A 72 -2.92 18.77 -7.66
N ALA A 73 -3.04 18.49 -6.36
CA ALA A 73 -2.15 19.03 -5.34
C ALA A 73 -1.88 17.99 -4.27
N GLU A 74 -0.68 18.03 -3.73
CA GLU A 74 -0.25 17.18 -2.64
C GLU A 74 0.34 18.03 -1.52
N THR A 75 -0.04 17.73 -0.31
CA THR A 75 0.54 18.30 0.90
C THR A 75 1.16 17.19 1.72
N GLU A 76 1.74 17.53 2.87
CA GLU A 76 2.32 16.52 3.77
C GLU A 76 1.35 15.37 4.11
N ASN A 77 0.05 15.66 4.29
CA ASN A 77 -0.94 14.68 4.75
C ASN A 77 -2.18 14.54 3.87
N LEU A 78 -2.26 15.29 2.78
CA LEU A 78 -3.44 15.31 1.91
C LEU A 78 -3.05 15.25 0.44
N ARG A 79 -3.84 14.51 -0.32
CA ARG A 79 -3.88 14.56 -1.77
C ARG A 79 -5.22 15.15 -2.19
N ILE A 80 -5.20 16.17 -3.02
CA ILE A 80 -6.36 16.91 -3.48
C ILE A 80 -6.44 16.81 -5.00
N SER A 81 -7.59 16.43 -5.52
CA SER A 81 -7.87 16.42 -6.96
C SER A 81 -9.18 17.15 -7.19
N ILE A 82 -9.16 18.13 -8.12
CA ILE A 82 -10.34 18.93 -8.45
C ILE A 82 -10.56 18.87 -9.96
N LEU A 83 -11.80 18.57 -10.36
CA LEU A 83 -12.24 18.64 -11.75
C LEU A 83 -13.11 19.88 -11.95
N HIS A 84 -12.78 20.62 -13.01
CA HIS A 84 -13.52 21.82 -13.43
C HIS A 84 -14.92 21.43 -13.95
N ASP A 85 -15.89 22.31 -13.76
CA ASP A 85 -17.28 22.10 -14.20
C ASP A 85 -17.44 22.02 -15.74
N SER A 86 -16.48 22.53 -16.51
CA SER A 86 -16.46 22.39 -17.97
C SER A 86 -16.37 20.93 -18.46
N VAL A 87 -15.90 20.00 -17.61
CA VAL A 87 -15.75 18.56 -17.95
C VAL A 87 -16.65 17.66 -17.10
N THR A 88 -17.51 18.23 -16.27
CA THR A 88 -18.42 17.48 -15.40
C THR A 88 -19.86 18.05 -15.52
N ASN A 89 -20.86 17.18 -15.60
CA ASN A 89 -22.27 17.58 -15.61
C ASN A 89 -22.84 17.84 -14.20
N THR A 90 -22.04 17.66 -13.15
CA THR A 90 -22.45 17.78 -11.75
C THR A 90 -21.89 19.01 -11.05
N GLY A 91 -21.27 19.93 -11.82
CA GLY A 91 -20.52 21.05 -11.25
C GLY A 91 -19.11 20.62 -10.84
N ILE A 92 -18.38 21.49 -10.17
CA ILE A 92 -17.01 21.20 -9.70
C ILE A 92 -17.00 19.94 -8.81
N SER A 93 -16.05 19.05 -9.09
CA SER A 93 -15.80 17.87 -8.26
C SER A 93 -14.52 18.05 -7.46
N ILE A 94 -14.57 17.87 -6.13
CA ILE A 94 -13.44 17.95 -5.21
C ILE A 94 -13.26 16.60 -4.55
N SER A 95 -12.08 16.03 -4.63
CA SER A 95 -11.69 14.81 -3.93
C SER A 95 -10.46 15.10 -3.06
N ILE A 96 -10.56 14.82 -1.77
CA ILE A 96 -9.46 14.97 -0.82
C ILE A 96 -9.22 13.60 -0.17
N ARG A 97 -8.03 13.03 -0.38
CA ARG A 97 -7.58 11.81 0.29
C ARG A 97 -6.59 12.17 1.38
N LYS A 98 -6.75 11.56 2.55
CA LYS A 98 -5.82 11.71 3.67
C LYS A 98 -4.74 10.64 3.59
N THR A 99 -3.49 11.08 3.65
CA THR A 99 -2.29 10.21 3.64
C THR A 99 -1.39 10.52 4.85
N PRO A 100 -1.91 10.37 6.09
CA PRO A 100 -1.16 10.75 7.28
C PRO A 100 0.04 9.80 7.51
N ALA A 101 1.10 10.36 8.11
CA ALA A 101 2.29 9.62 8.52
C ALA A 101 2.03 8.84 9.81
N VAL A 102 1.06 7.92 9.79
CA VAL A 102 0.70 7.08 10.94
C VAL A 102 0.69 5.60 10.56
N ARG A 103 1.03 4.75 11.52
CA ARG A 103 0.85 3.31 11.42
C ARG A 103 -0.43 2.94 12.17
N ARG A 104 -1.50 2.61 11.43
CA ARG A 104 -2.83 2.31 12.01
C ARG A 104 -2.95 0.88 12.51
N ILE A 105 -2.14 -0.03 11.97
CA ILE A 105 -2.11 -1.44 12.37
C ILE A 105 -0.96 -1.62 13.36
N SER A 106 -1.24 -2.22 14.49
CA SER A 106 -0.27 -2.69 15.49
C SER A 106 -0.52 -4.16 15.79
N ARG A 107 0.43 -4.81 16.47
CA ARG A 107 0.26 -6.20 16.91
C ARG A 107 -0.96 -6.34 17.82
N GLU A 108 -1.14 -5.41 18.75
CA GLU A 108 -2.29 -5.39 19.66
C GLU A 108 -3.60 -5.33 18.86
N SER A 109 -3.69 -4.44 17.87
CA SER A 109 -4.90 -4.33 17.03
C SER A 109 -5.16 -5.57 16.18
N ILE A 110 -4.13 -6.29 15.76
CA ILE A 110 -4.27 -7.58 15.05
C ILE A 110 -4.82 -8.64 15.99
N LEU A 111 -4.30 -8.72 17.24
CA LEU A 111 -4.71 -9.72 18.21
C LEU A 111 -6.11 -9.46 18.79
N GLU A 112 -6.51 -8.19 18.91
CA GLU A 112 -7.84 -7.77 19.40
C GLU A 112 -8.93 -7.88 18.33
N SER A 113 -8.55 -7.94 17.07
CA SER A 113 -9.46 -8.04 15.93
C SER A 113 -9.35 -9.43 15.28
N ASP A 114 -10.28 -9.77 14.41
CA ASP A 114 -10.21 -10.97 13.55
C ASP A 114 -9.35 -10.70 12.28
N TYR A 115 -8.23 -9.98 12.44
CA TYR A 115 -7.37 -9.61 11.30
C TYR A 115 -6.62 -10.82 10.75
N CYS A 116 -5.95 -11.57 11.63
CA CYS A 116 -5.41 -12.90 11.36
C CYS A 116 -5.06 -13.61 12.68
N PRO A 117 -4.95 -14.96 12.68
CA PRO A 117 -4.44 -15.72 13.82
C PRO A 117 -3.03 -15.27 14.24
N GLU A 118 -2.75 -15.21 15.55
CA GLU A 118 -1.44 -14.77 16.09
C GLU A 118 -0.26 -15.54 15.47
N VAL A 119 -0.42 -16.82 15.24
CA VAL A 119 0.64 -17.65 14.64
C VAL A 119 1.03 -17.19 13.22
N LEU A 120 0.11 -16.58 12.48
CA LEU A 120 0.39 -16.01 11.15
C LEU A 120 1.04 -14.63 11.25
N ASP A 121 0.68 -13.85 12.25
CA ASP A 121 1.37 -12.60 12.54
C ASP A 121 2.84 -12.85 12.92
N ILE A 122 3.10 -13.86 13.77
CA ILE A 122 4.46 -14.32 14.08
C ILE A 122 5.19 -14.81 12.82
N PHE A 123 4.50 -15.57 11.97
CA PHE A 123 5.08 -16.02 10.69
C PHE A 123 5.48 -14.84 9.81
N MET A 124 4.66 -13.80 9.70
CA MET A 124 4.98 -12.62 8.90
C MET A 124 6.12 -11.78 9.51
N GLU A 125 6.15 -11.61 10.85
CA GLU A 125 7.28 -11.01 11.55
C GLU A 125 8.59 -11.74 11.19
N ASN A 126 8.59 -13.06 11.33
CA ASN A 126 9.75 -13.89 11.01
C ASN A 126 10.11 -13.85 9.52
N ALA A 127 9.12 -13.76 8.64
CA ALA A 127 9.33 -13.63 7.20
C ALA A 127 10.08 -12.33 6.83
N ILE A 128 9.72 -11.21 7.45
CA ILE A 128 10.46 -9.95 7.25
C ILE A 128 11.88 -10.06 7.79
N LYS A 129 12.07 -10.60 9.00
CA LYS A 129 13.41 -10.85 9.58
C LYS A 129 14.25 -11.80 8.73
N ALA A 130 13.63 -12.75 8.05
CA ALA A 130 14.29 -13.68 7.11
C ALA A 130 14.45 -13.12 5.69
N HIS A 131 14.17 -11.83 5.48
CA HIS A 131 14.29 -11.15 4.19
C HIS A 131 13.43 -11.76 3.08
N CYS A 132 12.27 -12.27 3.42
CA CYS A 132 11.34 -12.77 2.41
C CYS A 132 10.75 -11.64 1.59
N THR A 133 10.65 -11.84 0.28
CA THR A 133 9.92 -10.95 -0.61
C THR A 133 8.42 -11.18 -0.47
N VAL A 134 7.67 -10.12 -0.17
CA VAL A 134 6.25 -10.20 0.15
C VAL A 134 5.42 -9.38 -0.82
N ILE A 135 4.34 -9.98 -1.34
CA ILE A 135 3.32 -9.29 -2.14
C ILE A 135 2.01 -9.28 -1.38
N VAL A 136 1.49 -8.07 -1.14
CA VAL A 136 0.21 -7.85 -0.46
C VAL A 136 -0.87 -7.52 -1.49
N GLY A 137 -1.75 -8.48 -1.73
CA GLY A 137 -2.88 -8.39 -2.64
C GLY A 137 -4.17 -7.93 -1.96
N GLY A 138 -5.07 -7.39 -2.77
CA GLY A 138 -6.41 -6.99 -2.33
C GLY A 138 -7.04 -5.93 -3.22
N LEU A 139 -8.35 -5.78 -3.13
CA LEU A 139 -9.08 -4.74 -3.83
C LEU A 139 -8.76 -3.34 -3.30
N PRO A 140 -9.13 -2.26 -4.00
CA PRO A 140 -8.97 -0.89 -3.50
C PRO A 140 -9.64 -0.69 -2.13
N GLY A 141 -8.96 0.04 -1.21
CA GLY A 141 -9.52 0.39 0.09
C GLY A 141 -9.48 -0.69 1.17
N VAL A 142 -8.96 -1.90 0.89
CA VAL A 142 -8.87 -2.99 1.89
C VAL A 142 -7.75 -2.80 2.92
N GLY A 143 -6.87 -1.80 2.73
CA GLY A 143 -5.79 -1.50 3.68
C GLY A 143 -4.45 -2.14 3.36
N LYS A 144 -4.15 -2.44 2.08
CA LYS A 144 -2.85 -3.00 1.66
C LYS A 144 -1.67 -2.15 2.14
N THR A 145 -1.68 -0.84 1.86
CA THR A 145 -0.63 0.09 2.27
C THR A 145 -0.47 0.15 3.79
N GLU A 146 -1.56 0.11 4.55
CA GLU A 146 -1.50 0.10 6.01
C GLU A 146 -0.86 -1.20 6.55
N TYR A 147 -1.16 -2.34 5.91
CA TYR A 147 -0.51 -3.60 6.27
C TYR A 147 0.98 -3.61 5.89
N VAL A 148 1.36 -3.03 4.75
CA VAL A 148 2.78 -2.84 4.40
C VAL A 148 3.47 -1.97 5.44
N LYS A 149 2.88 -0.83 5.85
CA LYS A 149 3.42 0.00 6.94
C LYS A 149 3.63 -0.80 8.23
N TYR A 150 2.71 -1.71 8.56
CA TYR A 150 2.88 -2.61 9.69
C TYR A 150 4.05 -3.56 9.52
N LEU A 151 4.16 -4.25 8.38
CA LEU A 151 5.27 -5.16 8.10
C LEU A 151 6.63 -4.45 8.18
N THR A 152 6.71 -3.20 7.75
CA THR A 152 7.96 -2.42 7.82
C THR A 152 8.45 -2.15 9.24
N SER A 153 7.61 -2.34 10.28
CA SER A 153 8.05 -2.25 11.67
C SER A 153 9.06 -3.33 12.06
N TYR A 154 9.02 -4.46 11.36
CA TYR A 154 9.91 -5.58 11.57
C TYR A 154 11.25 -5.50 10.81
N ILE A 155 11.40 -4.51 9.92
CA ILE A 155 12.69 -4.25 9.25
C ILE A 155 13.67 -3.70 10.30
N PRO A 156 14.87 -4.29 10.46
CA PRO A 156 15.89 -3.79 11.39
C PRO A 156 16.30 -2.33 11.12
N ASP A 157 16.63 -1.58 12.17
CA ASP A 157 16.94 -0.14 12.07
C ASP A 157 18.20 0.17 11.26
N TYR A 158 19.13 -0.78 11.17
CA TYR A 158 20.38 -0.65 10.41
C TYR A 158 20.24 -1.01 8.93
N GLU A 159 19.06 -1.44 8.49
CA GLU A 159 18.82 -1.80 7.09
C GLU A 159 18.28 -0.63 6.30
N ARG A 160 18.89 -0.39 5.14
CA ARG A 160 18.53 0.72 4.27
C ARG A 160 17.28 0.39 3.45
N VAL A 161 16.29 1.26 3.52
CA VAL A 161 15.02 1.13 2.82
C VAL A 161 14.90 2.15 1.69
N TYR A 162 14.43 1.69 0.56
CA TYR A 162 14.14 2.50 -0.62
C TYR A 162 12.65 2.43 -0.93
N THR A 163 11.89 3.52 -0.80
CA THR A 163 10.48 3.54 -1.19
C THR A 163 10.32 4.16 -2.57
N ILE A 164 9.44 3.61 -3.39
CA ILE A 164 9.14 4.09 -4.74
C ILE A 164 7.63 4.19 -4.90
N GLU A 165 7.13 5.42 -5.05
CA GLU A 165 5.69 5.72 -5.03
C GLU A 165 5.35 6.80 -6.06
N ASP A 166 4.16 6.74 -6.65
CA ASP A 166 3.58 7.85 -7.40
C ASP A 166 2.98 8.91 -6.44
N ASN A 167 2.49 8.45 -5.31
CA ASN A 167 2.00 9.29 -4.23
C ASN A 167 2.54 8.77 -2.91
N LEU A 168 3.12 9.65 -2.10
CA LEU A 168 3.76 9.27 -0.84
C LEU A 168 2.72 8.84 0.21
N GLU A 169 2.33 7.56 0.17
CA GLU A 169 1.37 6.96 1.11
C GLU A 169 2.08 6.20 2.24
N LEU A 170 3.23 5.60 1.96
CA LEU A 170 4.01 4.83 2.95
C LEU A 170 4.54 5.72 4.07
N ARG A 171 4.96 6.95 3.74
CA ARG A 171 5.49 7.91 4.72
C ARG A 171 6.56 7.29 5.62
N TYR A 172 7.43 6.48 5.02
CA TYR A 172 8.36 5.63 5.76
C TYR A 172 9.30 6.41 6.68
N SER A 173 9.92 7.49 6.16
CA SER A 173 10.82 8.36 6.92
C SER A 173 10.13 9.05 8.08
N SER A 174 8.91 9.54 7.86
CA SER A 174 8.13 10.22 8.90
C SER A 174 7.67 9.26 10.01
N ILE A 175 7.36 8.00 9.67
CA ILE A 175 6.95 6.97 10.63
C ILE A 175 8.17 6.37 11.36
N ASN A 176 9.33 6.34 10.71
CA ASN A 176 10.57 5.74 11.22
C ASN A 176 11.73 6.73 11.12
N PRO A 177 11.72 7.85 11.86
CA PRO A 177 12.69 8.94 11.67
C PRO A 177 14.15 8.57 12.01
N GLN A 178 14.36 7.44 12.71
CA GLN A 178 15.69 6.93 13.07
C GLN A 178 16.27 5.95 12.03
N LYS A 179 15.47 5.50 11.04
CA LYS A 179 15.90 4.50 10.06
C LYS A 179 16.45 5.16 8.79
N ASP A 180 17.48 4.53 8.19
CA ASP A 180 18.03 4.98 6.90
C ASP A 180 17.06 4.66 5.78
N CYS A 181 16.58 5.71 5.09
CA CYS A 181 15.71 5.51 3.95
C CYS A 181 15.90 6.58 2.87
N VAL A 182 15.52 6.21 1.65
CA VAL A 182 15.36 7.12 0.52
C VAL A 182 13.93 6.97 -0.01
N GLU A 183 13.16 8.05 0.04
CA GLU A 183 11.79 8.07 -0.48
C GLU A 183 11.78 8.72 -1.86
N ILE A 184 11.43 7.93 -2.89
CA ILE A 184 11.32 8.39 -4.26
C ILE A 184 9.86 8.58 -4.62
N LYS A 185 9.51 9.78 -5.02
CA LYS A 185 8.28 10.08 -5.74
C LYS A 185 8.56 10.05 -7.24
N VAL A 186 7.90 9.14 -7.96
CA VAL A 186 8.01 9.07 -9.42
C VAL A 186 7.28 10.24 -10.10
N SER A 187 7.72 10.55 -11.30
CA SER A 187 7.17 11.62 -12.12
C SER A 187 7.28 11.25 -13.60
N ASP A 188 6.73 12.07 -14.50
CA ASP A 188 6.85 11.88 -15.94
C ASP A 188 8.30 11.82 -16.44
N ASN A 189 9.21 12.53 -15.76
CA ASN A 189 10.64 12.57 -16.11
C ASN A 189 11.50 11.54 -15.40
N PHE A 190 10.96 10.85 -14.37
CA PHE A 190 11.66 9.85 -13.57
C PHE A 190 10.67 8.80 -13.10
N GLY A 191 10.44 7.79 -13.94
CA GLY A 191 9.44 6.76 -13.70
C GLY A 191 9.91 5.63 -12.79
N TYR A 192 9.01 4.68 -12.54
CA TYR A 192 9.27 3.48 -11.73
C TYR A 192 10.50 2.70 -12.21
N ALA A 193 10.64 2.51 -13.53
CA ALA A 193 11.78 1.82 -14.11
C ALA A 193 13.12 2.53 -13.81
N ASP A 194 13.13 3.86 -13.86
CA ASP A 194 14.33 4.66 -13.58
C ASP A 194 14.68 4.62 -12.09
N ALA A 195 13.67 4.72 -11.23
CA ALA A 195 13.83 4.60 -9.78
C ALA A 195 14.40 3.23 -9.38
N LEU A 196 13.87 2.14 -9.95
CA LEU A 196 14.36 0.77 -9.74
C LEU A 196 15.77 0.54 -10.28
N LYS A 197 16.13 1.15 -11.43
CA LYS A 197 17.50 1.11 -11.94
C LYS A 197 18.46 1.90 -11.07
N ALA A 198 18.03 3.07 -10.58
CA ALA A 198 18.83 3.92 -9.72
C ALA A 198 19.09 3.27 -8.35
N SER A 199 18.09 2.55 -7.80
CA SER A 199 18.21 1.87 -6.50
C SER A 199 19.37 0.89 -6.45
N LYS A 200 19.65 0.15 -7.55
CA LYS A 200 20.78 -0.79 -7.64
C LYS A 200 22.16 -0.17 -7.31
N ARG A 201 22.30 1.17 -7.49
CA ARG A 201 23.55 1.90 -7.20
C ARG A 201 23.55 2.55 -5.81
N GLN A 202 22.43 2.45 -5.09
CA GLN A 202 22.24 3.05 -3.76
C GLN A 202 22.32 2.03 -2.62
N LEU A 203 22.59 0.76 -2.95
CA LEU A 203 22.76 -0.35 -2.01
C LEU A 203 21.60 -0.49 -1.00
N PRO A 204 20.34 -0.53 -1.42
CA PRO A 204 19.25 -0.78 -0.50
C PRO A 204 19.26 -2.24 -0.04
N THR A 205 18.87 -2.47 1.21
CA THR A 205 18.50 -3.81 1.69
C THR A 205 17.07 -4.12 1.22
N TRP A 206 16.18 -3.11 1.29
CA TRP A 206 14.78 -3.23 0.93
C TRP A 206 14.37 -2.22 -0.12
N VAL A 207 13.56 -2.68 -1.07
CA VAL A 207 12.75 -1.83 -1.95
C VAL A 207 11.28 -2.03 -1.59
N LEU A 208 10.63 -0.94 -1.21
CA LEU A 208 9.19 -0.88 -1.00
C LEU A 208 8.57 -0.21 -2.22
N LEU A 209 8.03 -1.00 -3.12
CA LEU A 209 7.27 -0.49 -4.26
C LEU A 209 5.82 -0.34 -3.83
N ALA A 210 5.26 0.87 -3.88
CA ALA A 210 3.92 1.12 -3.38
C ALA A 210 2.88 0.23 -4.04
N GLU A 211 2.93 0.08 -5.36
CA GLU A 211 2.05 -0.83 -6.10
C GLU A 211 2.72 -1.33 -7.38
N ALA A 212 2.65 -2.63 -7.63
CA ALA A 212 3.01 -3.23 -8.90
C ALA A 212 1.82 -3.19 -9.86
N ARG A 213 1.96 -2.51 -11.00
CA ARG A 213 0.87 -2.26 -11.97
C ARG A 213 1.18 -2.68 -13.40
N GLY A 214 2.46 -2.65 -13.80
CA GLY A 214 2.86 -2.80 -15.20
C GLY A 214 4.31 -3.28 -15.40
N GLU A 215 4.98 -2.72 -16.40
CA GLU A 215 6.31 -3.16 -16.85
C GLU A 215 7.42 -2.98 -15.81
N GLU A 216 7.22 -2.18 -14.77
CA GLU A 216 8.17 -2.00 -13.67
C GLU A 216 8.46 -3.31 -12.93
N VAL A 217 7.54 -4.28 -12.96
CA VAL A 217 7.71 -5.61 -12.34
C VAL A 217 8.96 -6.31 -12.83
N LYS A 218 9.32 -6.18 -14.10
CA LYS A 218 10.58 -6.69 -14.63
C LYS A 218 11.79 -6.16 -13.86
N TYR A 219 11.86 -4.83 -13.69
CA TYR A 219 12.99 -4.19 -12.99
C TYR A 219 12.97 -4.48 -11.49
N LEU A 220 11.78 -4.70 -10.91
CA LEU A 220 11.62 -5.17 -9.55
C LEU A 220 12.25 -6.56 -9.38
N LEU A 221 11.89 -7.53 -10.23
CA LEU A 221 12.46 -8.88 -10.20
C LEU A 221 13.99 -8.87 -10.44
N GLU A 222 14.48 -7.99 -11.31
CA GLU A 222 15.92 -7.78 -11.48
C GLU A 222 16.61 -7.24 -10.22
N ASN A 223 15.96 -6.39 -9.42
CA ASN A 223 16.50 -5.96 -8.13
C ASN A 223 16.55 -7.12 -7.14
N ILE A 224 15.46 -7.88 -7.05
CA ILE A 224 15.36 -9.03 -6.14
C ILE A 224 16.40 -10.09 -6.51
N SER A 225 16.60 -10.39 -7.80
CA SER A 225 17.63 -11.32 -8.26
C SER A 225 19.05 -10.85 -7.92
N ALA A 226 19.26 -9.54 -7.76
CA ALA A 226 20.52 -8.97 -7.33
C ALA A 226 20.71 -8.94 -5.79
N GLY A 227 19.79 -9.52 -5.03
CA GLY A 227 19.87 -9.64 -3.57
C GLY A 227 19.15 -8.55 -2.79
N VAL A 228 18.34 -7.69 -3.44
CA VAL A 228 17.49 -6.72 -2.77
C VAL A 228 16.17 -7.39 -2.36
N HIS A 229 15.68 -7.12 -1.16
CA HIS A 229 14.40 -7.64 -0.69
C HIS A 229 13.27 -6.67 -1.01
N CYS A 230 12.04 -7.18 -1.16
CA CYS A 230 10.94 -6.34 -1.58
C CYS A 230 9.66 -6.61 -0.79
N ILE A 231 8.93 -5.53 -0.52
CA ILE A 231 7.52 -5.57 -0.17
C ILE A 231 6.77 -4.68 -1.17
N THR A 232 5.74 -5.23 -1.80
CA THR A 232 4.91 -4.47 -2.74
C THR A 232 3.44 -4.83 -2.60
N THR A 233 2.56 -3.99 -3.14
CA THR A 233 1.13 -4.27 -3.21
C THR A 233 0.69 -4.55 -4.64
N ILE A 234 -0.43 -5.24 -4.78
CA ILE A 234 -1.03 -5.57 -6.08
C ILE A 234 -2.55 -5.60 -5.97
N HIS A 235 -3.26 -5.18 -7.01
CA HIS A 235 -4.70 -5.34 -7.10
C HIS A 235 -5.06 -6.73 -7.61
N LEU A 236 -5.66 -7.54 -6.73
CA LEU A 236 -6.21 -8.87 -7.05
C LEU A 236 -7.23 -9.31 -5.99
N ASP A 237 -7.95 -10.38 -6.26
CA ASP A 237 -9.02 -10.95 -5.43
C ASP A 237 -8.67 -12.34 -4.86
N ASP A 238 -7.51 -12.91 -5.23
CA ASP A 238 -7.07 -14.24 -4.82
C ASP A 238 -5.53 -14.31 -4.87
N ALA A 239 -4.90 -14.60 -3.72
CA ALA A 239 -3.43 -14.71 -3.64
C ALA A 239 -2.86 -15.77 -4.59
N GLY A 240 -3.61 -16.84 -4.86
CA GLY A 240 -3.21 -17.88 -5.80
C GLY A 240 -3.00 -17.40 -7.24
N LYS A 241 -3.56 -16.23 -7.59
CA LYS A 241 -3.41 -15.60 -8.91
C LYS A 241 -2.19 -14.68 -9.03
N ILE A 242 -1.44 -14.45 -7.96
CA ILE A 242 -0.27 -13.56 -7.98
C ILE A 242 0.71 -13.90 -9.11
N PRO A 243 1.12 -15.17 -9.33
CA PRO A 243 2.06 -15.49 -10.41
C PRO A 243 1.52 -15.09 -11.79
N ASP A 244 0.29 -15.44 -12.09
CA ASP A 244 -0.33 -15.10 -13.38
C ASP A 244 -0.48 -13.60 -13.57
N ARG A 245 -0.86 -12.89 -12.49
CA ARG A 245 -1.02 -11.44 -12.52
C ARG A 245 0.30 -10.73 -12.80
N LEU A 246 1.39 -11.11 -12.11
CA LEU A 246 2.72 -10.54 -12.34
C LEU A 246 3.24 -10.85 -13.74
N ARG A 247 3.10 -12.09 -14.21
CA ARG A 247 3.48 -12.48 -15.56
C ARG A 247 2.80 -11.63 -16.64
N ASN A 248 1.54 -11.28 -16.43
CA ASN A 248 0.76 -10.50 -17.39
C ASN A 248 1.02 -8.97 -17.30
N MET A 249 1.86 -8.50 -16.38
CA MET A 249 2.22 -7.08 -16.25
C MET A 249 3.30 -6.61 -17.21
N GLY A 250 4.06 -7.52 -17.83
CA GLY A 250 5.09 -7.14 -18.80
C GLY A 250 5.52 -8.30 -19.68
N GLN A 251 5.83 -8.02 -20.95
CA GLN A 251 6.26 -9.05 -21.92
C GLN A 251 7.56 -9.79 -21.54
N SER A 252 8.33 -9.21 -20.61
CA SER A 252 9.61 -9.78 -20.17
C SER A 252 9.57 -10.28 -18.72
N VAL A 253 8.39 -10.53 -18.17
CA VAL A 253 8.21 -11.16 -16.85
C VAL A 253 8.01 -12.65 -17.07
N TYR A 254 9.00 -13.44 -16.67
CA TYR A 254 8.95 -14.91 -16.82
C TYR A 254 8.33 -15.54 -15.57
N GLU A 255 7.50 -16.54 -15.77
CA GLU A 255 6.85 -17.27 -14.67
C GLU A 255 7.87 -17.86 -13.69
N ASN A 256 8.94 -18.43 -14.20
CA ASN A 256 10.00 -19.01 -13.38
C ASN A 256 10.67 -17.98 -12.47
N ASP A 257 10.84 -16.74 -12.92
CA ASP A 257 11.39 -15.65 -12.10
C ASP A 257 10.45 -15.29 -10.96
N VAL A 258 9.14 -15.27 -11.24
CA VAL A 258 8.15 -15.03 -10.19
C VAL A 258 8.26 -16.06 -9.07
N TYR A 259 8.31 -17.35 -9.42
CA TYR A 259 8.44 -18.42 -8.44
C TYR A 259 9.82 -18.51 -7.77
N SER A 260 10.86 -17.96 -8.41
CA SER A 260 12.21 -17.92 -7.85
C SER A 260 12.46 -16.76 -6.90
N PHE A 261 11.76 -15.63 -7.10
CA PHE A 261 12.07 -14.36 -6.43
C PHE A 261 10.97 -13.85 -5.49
N ILE A 262 9.74 -14.33 -5.66
CA ILE A 262 8.65 -14.00 -4.75
C ILE A 262 8.46 -15.15 -3.75
N ASP A 263 8.51 -14.85 -2.48
CA ASP A 263 8.42 -15.86 -1.43
C ASP A 263 6.99 -16.04 -0.90
N ILE A 264 6.31 -14.91 -0.62
CA ILE A 264 5.02 -14.91 0.08
C ILE A 264 4.04 -13.99 -0.64
N GLY A 265 2.86 -14.51 -0.88
CA GLY A 265 1.69 -13.76 -1.35
C GLY A 265 0.61 -13.75 -0.29
N ILE A 266 0.00 -12.59 -0.06
CA ILE A 266 -1.06 -12.38 0.93
C ILE A 266 -2.27 -11.81 0.23
N GLN A 267 -3.47 -12.25 0.62
CA GLN A 267 -4.73 -11.62 0.23
C GLN A 267 -5.40 -10.95 1.42
N LEU A 268 -5.69 -9.65 1.26
CA LEU A 268 -6.48 -8.86 2.19
C LEU A 268 -7.90 -8.67 1.67
N GLN A 269 -8.86 -8.75 2.57
CA GLN A 269 -10.26 -8.42 2.28
C GLN A 269 -10.85 -7.51 3.36
N SER A 270 -11.82 -6.69 2.96
CA SER A 270 -12.71 -5.98 3.88
C SER A 270 -14.08 -6.66 3.87
N VAL A 271 -14.62 -6.89 5.06
CA VAL A 271 -15.97 -7.43 5.24
C VAL A 271 -16.84 -6.29 5.77
N VAL A 272 -17.88 -5.99 5.00
CA VAL A 272 -18.89 -4.98 5.35
C VAL A 272 -20.17 -5.72 5.66
N LYS A 273 -20.59 -5.69 6.91
CA LYS A 273 -21.90 -6.19 7.33
C LYS A 273 -22.78 -5.00 7.71
N GLN A 274 -24.05 -5.08 7.34
CA GLN A 274 -24.99 -4.00 7.61
C GLN A 274 -25.10 -3.72 9.12
N GLY A 275 -24.82 -2.48 9.54
CA GLY A 275 -24.88 -2.08 10.94
C GLY A 275 -23.66 -2.44 11.80
N GLU A 276 -22.66 -3.14 11.25
CA GLU A 276 -21.40 -3.44 11.92
C GLU A 276 -20.25 -2.57 11.40
N LYS A 277 -19.18 -2.48 12.18
CA LYS A 277 -17.93 -1.84 11.72
C LYS A 277 -17.32 -2.66 10.60
N ILE A 278 -16.68 -1.99 9.64
CA ILE A 278 -15.90 -2.65 8.60
C ILE A 278 -14.75 -3.38 9.25
N SER A 279 -14.72 -4.69 9.12
CA SER A 279 -13.56 -5.50 9.49
C SER A 279 -12.65 -5.70 8.28
N ARG A 280 -11.35 -5.75 8.53
CA ARG A 280 -10.32 -6.06 7.53
C ARG A 280 -9.55 -7.27 8.02
N LYS A 281 -9.27 -8.21 7.12
CA LYS A 281 -8.57 -9.44 7.50
C LYS A 281 -7.72 -10.00 6.37
N ILE A 282 -6.72 -10.76 6.75
CA ILE A 282 -6.00 -11.65 5.84
C ILE A 282 -6.92 -12.85 5.58
N THR A 283 -7.19 -13.13 4.31
CA THR A 283 -8.00 -14.29 3.90
C THR A 283 -7.17 -15.42 3.33
N GLN A 284 -6.02 -15.11 2.71
CA GLN A 284 -5.14 -16.12 2.17
C GLN A 284 -3.66 -15.74 2.38
N ILE A 285 -2.83 -16.75 2.61
CA ILE A 285 -1.37 -16.67 2.54
C ILE A 285 -0.87 -17.84 1.71
N ILE A 286 -0.09 -17.54 0.68
CA ILE A 286 0.59 -18.52 -0.13
C ILE A 286 2.10 -18.36 -0.02
N CYS A 287 2.83 -19.46 -0.16
CA CYS A 287 4.27 -19.46 -0.40
C CYS A 287 4.55 -19.91 -1.84
N LEU A 288 5.44 -19.21 -2.50
CA LEU A 288 5.92 -19.54 -3.83
C LEU A 288 7.36 -20.05 -3.73
N SER A 289 7.72 -21.00 -4.55
CA SER A 289 9.07 -21.49 -4.64
C SER A 289 9.34 -22.15 -6.00
N ARG A 290 10.60 -22.16 -6.39
CA ARG A 290 11.07 -22.93 -7.54
C ARG A 290 12.19 -23.85 -7.07
N TYR A 291 11.97 -25.14 -7.21
CA TYR A 291 12.92 -26.19 -6.82
C TYR A 291 12.99 -27.27 -7.91
N GLU A 292 14.20 -27.71 -8.29
CA GLU A 292 14.43 -28.74 -9.30
C GLU A 292 13.62 -28.54 -10.60
N ASP A 293 13.63 -27.29 -11.11
CA ASP A 293 12.88 -26.85 -12.30
C ASP A 293 11.34 -26.92 -12.20
N ARG A 294 10.80 -27.07 -10.99
CA ARG A 294 9.36 -27.08 -10.72
C ARG A 294 8.94 -25.81 -9.98
N ASN A 295 7.89 -25.20 -10.48
CA ASN A 295 7.23 -24.09 -9.82
C ASN A 295 6.19 -24.65 -8.82
N GLU A 296 6.30 -24.29 -7.56
CA GLU A 296 5.40 -24.76 -6.50
C GLU A 296 4.71 -23.57 -5.82
N LYS A 297 3.42 -23.73 -5.60
CA LYS A 297 2.58 -22.81 -4.85
C LYS A 297 1.93 -23.55 -3.72
N THR A 298 2.25 -23.16 -2.49
CA THR A 298 1.71 -23.79 -1.26
C THR A 298 0.78 -22.82 -0.56
N MET A 299 -0.50 -23.19 -0.42
CA MET A 299 -1.45 -22.43 0.39
C MET A 299 -1.18 -22.74 1.86
N ILE A 300 -0.79 -21.71 2.63
CA ILE A 300 -0.51 -21.81 4.08
C ILE A 300 -1.79 -21.57 4.87
N TYR A 301 -2.57 -20.60 4.43
CA TYR A 301 -3.76 -20.15 5.15
C TYR A 301 -4.85 -19.76 4.17
N GLU A 302 -6.08 -20.14 4.49
CA GLU A 302 -7.28 -19.77 3.74
C GLU A 302 -8.48 -19.68 4.67
N ASP A 303 -9.16 -18.53 4.63
CA ASP A 303 -10.44 -18.25 5.28
C ASP A 303 -10.58 -18.79 6.71
N GLY A 304 -9.65 -18.41 7.59
CA GLY A 304 -9.67 -18.81 9.01
C GLY A 304 -8.99 -20.13 9.32
N ARG A 305 -8.47 -20.87 8.31
CA ARG A 305 -7.86 -22.18 8.49
C ARG A 305 -6.40 -22.19 8.06
N ILE A 306 -5.54 -22.67 8.92
CA ILE A 306 -4.15 -23.00 8.57
C ILE A 306 -4.17 -24.35 7.87
N LEU A 307 -3.85 -24.36 6.58
CA LEU A 307 -3.88 -25.56 5.75
C LEU A 307 -2.56 -26.32 5.79
N CYS A 308 -1.43 -25.59 5.86
CA CYS A 308 -0.12 -26.18 5.86
C CYS A 308 0.86 -25.35 6.69
N ARG A 309 1.73 -26.00 7.46
CA ARG A 309 2.89 -25.38 8.14
C ARG A 309 4.21 -25.88 7.58
N LYS A 310 4.17 -26.80 6.61
CA LYS A 310 5.36 -27.29 5.93
C LYS A 310 5.70 -26.32 4.79
N LEU A 311 6.73 -25.54 4.99
CA LEU A 311 7.19 -24.56 4.01
C LEU A 311 8.06 -25.23 2.93
N PRO A 312 8.12 -24.66 1.73
CA PRO A 312 9.06 -25.09 0.70
C PRO A 312 10.51 -25.04 1.20
N PRO A 313 11.37 -25.97 0.76
CA PRO A 313 12.76 -26.09 1.25
C PRO A 313 13.57 -24.79 1.08
N GLU A 314 13.43 -24.10 -0.06
CA GLU A 314 14.14 -22.85 -0.33
C GLU A 314 13.70 -21.73 0.63
N LEU A 315 12.41 -21.63 0.93
CA LEU A 315 11.90 -20.68 1.89
C LEU A 315 12.38 -21.01 3.32
N MET A 316 12.34 -22.30 3.73
CA MET A 316 12.90 -22.73 5.00
C MET A 316 14.40 -22.43 5.14
N ARG A 317 15.16 -22.46 4.04
CA ARG A 317 16.57 -22.09 4.03
C ARG A 317 16.75 -20.62 4.42
N LYS A 318 15.94 -19.70 3.92
CA LYS A 318 15.97 -18.27 4.30
C LYS A 318 15.75 -18.08 5.80
N PHE A 319 14.75 -18.73 6.39
CA PHE A 319 14.50 -18.69 7.83
C PHE A 319 15.69 -19.23 8.65
N LYS A 320 16.26 -20.36 8.25
CA LYS A 320 17.44 -20.92 8.93
C LYS A 320 18.65 -20.00 8.86
N MET A 321 18.90 -19.34 7.70
CA MET A 321 19.98 -18.38 7.55
C MET A 321 19.78 -17.14 8.46
N ALA A 322 18.55 -16.78 8.74
CA ALA A 322 18.21 -15.73 9.71
C ALA A 322 18.20 -16.22 11.18
N GLY A 323 18.60 -17.47 11.44
CA GLY A 323 18.60 -18.04 12.79
C GLY A 323 17.22 -18.48 13.29
N ILE A 324 16.21 -18.54 12.43
CA ILE A 324 14.83 -18.88 12.76
C ILE A 324 14.59 -20.38 12.50
N ALA A 325 14.49 -21.17 13.56
CA ALA A 325 14.30 -22.60 13.46
C ALA A 325 12.85 -23.00 13.13
N ASP A 326 11.87 -22.30 13.71
CA ASP A 326 10.44 -22.51 13.47
C ASP A 326 9.80 -21.16 13.12
N PRO A 327 9.45 -20.92 11.84
CA PRO A 327 8.86 -19.67 11.40
C PRO A 327 7.52 -19.30 12.06
N PHE A 328 6.83 -20.27 12.63
CA PHE A 328 5.53 -20.09 13.28
C PHE A 328 5.62 -19.90 14.80
N LYS A 329 6.82 -19.77 15.36
CA LYS A 329 7.06 -19.47 16.75
C LYS A 329 7.80 -18.15 16.93
N LYS A 330 7.52 -17.45 18.02
CA LYS A 330 8.33 -16.29 18.42
C LYS A 330 9.79 -16.70 18.51
N SER A 331 10.68 -15.95 17.86
CA SER A 331 12.12 -16.10 18.09
C SER A 331 12.43 -15.64 19.51
N GLU A 332 13.18 -16.45 20.24
CA GLU A 332 13.67 -16.15 21.60
C GLU A 332 14.88 -15.18 21.51
N ASN A 333 14.68 -13.97 20.94
CA ASN A 333 15.72 -12.92 20.92
C ASN A 333 15.12 -11.59 21.39
#